data_0e3e383247b86e5ea5411161be5f5a43
#
_entry.id   0e3e383247b86e5ea5411161be5f5a43
#
_cell.length_a   1.000
_cell.length_b   1.000
_cell.length_c   1.000
_cell.angle_alpha   90.00
_cell.angle_beta   90.00
_cell.angle_gamma   90.00
#
_symmetry.space_group_name_H-M   'P 1'
#
loop_
_entity.id
_entity.type
_entity.pdbx_description
1 polymer ?
#
loop_
_entity_poly.entity_id
_entity_poly.type
_entity_poly.pdbx_seq_one_letter_code
_entity_poly.pdbx_strand_id
1 'polypeptide(L)'
;MEDGLTIRIPARFASAGQFLAQPGWTHPKRVLDTTVLIVVEGGRFGLSVDGRAYILEANQALLLPAGLAHGGFRCDGEAPARYYWAHFEQGQGAGGHALQLGLGPVELTDIAFSRIANGFHQLLNENSLPSGNGLLCDYMLSLILLELQREGRQTQKSAVTSRMLEYIRLHCYEKLTLQDLSRALGYSEDYLSRLFHESARCSFRSYIHQLRLTRAKRELLGSVKSIQQIAESCGYSNAKFFSTVFLRQEGVTPSAYRNLYGGLHQNNA
;
A
#
# COMPACT_ATOMS: atom_id res chain seq x y z
N MET A 1 -0.17 -12.40 15.36
CA MET A 1 1.26 -12.08 15.53
C MET A 1 1.48 -10.78 14.78
N GLU A 2 2.05 -9.78 15.45
CA GLU A 2 2.37 -8.50 14.83
C GLU A 2 3.29 -8.74 13.63
N ASP A 3 2.82 -8.44 12.42
CA ASP A 3 3.56 -8.66 11.16
C ASP A 3 4.64 -7.58 10.93
N GLY A 4 5.31 -7.12 11.97
CA GLY A 4 6.28 -6.04 11.89
C GLY A 4 7.49 -6.20 12.80
N LEU A 5 8.63 -5.64 12.36
CA LEU A 5 9.86 -5.53 13.11
C LEU A 5 9.98 -4.14 13.72
N THR A 6 10.21 -4.08 15.05
CA THR A 6 10.53 -2.83 15.75
C THR A 6 12.03 -2.62 15.73
N ILE A 7 12.50 -1.52 15.14
CA ILE A 7 13.92 -1.15 15.10
C ILE A 7 14.11 0.17 15.85
N ARG A 8 15.01 0.18 16.83
CA ARG A 8 15.43 1.41 17.52
C ARG A 8 16.51 2.12 16.73
N ILE A 9 16.38 3.43 16.56
CA ILE A 9 17.35 4.27 15.86
C ILE A 9 18.05 5.25 16.84
N PRO A 10 19.34 5.59 16.61
CA PRO A 10 20.16 5.11 15.50
C PRO A 10 20.39 3.60 15.59
N ALA A 11 20.19 2.87 14.46
CA ALA A 11 20.51 1.46 14.36
C ALA A 11 22.04 1.30 14.28
N ARG A 12 22.58 0.29 14.96
CA ARG A 12 24.02 0.06 14.98
C ARG A 12 24.47 -0.61 13.69
N PHE A 13 25.15 0.12 12.85
CA PHE A 13 25.70 -0.37 11.59
C PHE A 13 26.78 -1.45 11.85
N ALA A 14 26.75 -2.53 11.08
CA ALA A 14 27.78 -3.58 11.13
C ALA A 14 28.57 -3.65 9.82
N SER A 15 27.89 -3.74 8.68
CA SER A 15 28.52 -3.79 7.36
C SER A 15 27.48 -3.52 6.28
N ALA A 16 27.93 -3.08 5.10
CA ALA A 16 27.09 -2.92 3.93
C ALA A 16 27.88 -3.21 2.64
N GLY A 17 27.14 -3.44 1.57
CA GLY A 17 27.74 -3.64 0.26
C GLY A 17 26.71 -3.57 -0.86
N GLN A 18 27.21 -3.65 -2.08
CA GLN A 18 26.44 -3.91 -3.29
C GLN A 18 26.85 -5.28 -3.83
N PHE A 19 25.88 -6.08 -4.23
CA PHE A 19 26.08 -7.42 -4.75
C PHE A 19 25.52 -7.55 -6.15
N LEU A 20 26.29 -8.17 -7.04
CA LEU A 20 25.88 -8.55 -8.38
C LEU A 20 25.87 -10.08 -8.47
N ALA A 21 24.69 -10.66 -8.58
CA ALA A 21 24.52 -12.09 -8.72
C ALA A 21 24.98 -12.54 -10.11
N GLN A 22 25.70 -13.68 -10.14
CA GLN A 22 25.99 -14.38 -11.39
C GLN A 22 24.78 -15.23 -11.81
N PRO A 23 24.61 -15.57 -13.11
CA PRO A 23 23.56 -16.47 -13.57
C PRO A 23 23.55 -17.79 -12.78
N GLY A 24 22.37 -18.20 -12.30
CA GLY A 24 22.19 -19.40 -11.49
C GLY A 24 22.62 -19.29 -10.02
N TRP A 25 23.00 -18.12 -9.56
CA TRP A 25 23.29 -17.88 -8.15
C TRP A 25 21.99 -17.89 -7.32
N THR A 26 22.08 -18.48 -6.14
CA THR A 26 21.01 -18.43 -5.13
C THR A 26 21.60 -17.95 -3.81
N HIS A 27 20.82 -17.19 -3.05
CA HIS A 27 21.23 -16.70 -1.73
C HIS A 27 21.57 -17.89 -0.81
N PRO A 28 22.73 -17.88 -0.12
CA PRO A 28 23.09 -18.98 0.79
C PRO A 28 22.09 -19.14 1.92
N LYS A 29 21.83 -20.39 2.34
CA LYS A 29 21.03 -20.68 3.53
C LYS A 29 21.83 -20.38 4.78
N ARG A 30 21.30 -19.54 5.65
CA ARG A 30 21.97 -19.16 6.91
C ARG A 30 20.98 -18.56 7.93
N VAL A 31 21.45 -18.47 9.16
CA VAL A 31 20.86 -17.69 10.26
C VAL A 31 21.92 -16.66 10.66
N LEU A 32 21.54 -15.43 10.84
CA LEU A 32 22.45 -14.33 11.19
C LEU A 32 22.01 -13.68 12.50
N ASP A 33 22.98 -13.22 13.28
CA ASP A 33 22.74 -12.50 14.54
C ASP A 33 22.38 -11.03 14.30
N THR A 34 22.55 -10.54 13.07
CA THR A 34 22.20 -9.19 12.64
C THR A 34 20.96 -9.18 11.77
N THR A 35 20.20 -8.09 11.82
CA THR A 35 19.16 -7.81 10.83
C THR A 35 19.81 -7.35 9.53
N VAL A 36 19.27 -7.79 8.40
CA VAL A 36 19.77 -7.39 7.09
C VAL A 36 18.69 -6.66 6.31
N LEU A 37 19.01 -5.48 5.79
CA LEU A 37 18.23 -4.82 4.76
C LEU A 37 18.76 -5.22 3.39
N ILE A 38 17.88 -5.69 2.50
CA ILE A 38 18.16 -5.89 1.06
C ILE A 38 17.32 -4.89 0.28
N VAL A 39 17.93 -4.20 -0.69
CA VAL A 39 17.24 -3.27 -1.62
C VAL A 39 17.64 -3.64 -3.03
N VAL A 40 16.68 -4.13 -3.82
CA VAL A 40 16.94 -4.64 -5.17
C VAL A 40 16.99 -3.48 -6.17
N GLU A 41 18.12 -3.33 -6.85
CA GLU A 41 18.35 -2.36 -7.91
C GLU A 41 17.89 -2.89 -9.28
N GLY A 42 18.08 -4.19 -9.51
CA GLY A 42 17.71 -4.82 -10.78
C GLY A 42 17.75 -6.33 -10.73
N GLY A 43 17.14 -6.96 -11.72
CA GLY A 43 17.02 -8.41 -11.80
C GLY A 43 15.89 -8.96 -10.94
N ARG A 44 15.89 -10.30 -10.75
CA ARG A 44 14.84 -11.03 -10.03
C ARG A 44 15.43 -12.29 -9.40
N PHE A 45 15.09 -12.56 -8.14
CA PHE A 45 15.53 -13.80 -7.45
C PHE A 45 14.55 -14.20 -6.34
N GLY A 46 14.56 -15.49 -6.02
CA GLY A 46 13.76 -16.05 -4.94
C GLY A 46 14.49 -16.04 -3.60
N LEU A 47 13.80 -15.66 -2.53
CA LEU A 47 14.29 -15.65 -1.15
C LEU A 47 13.23 -16.20 -0.21
N SER A 48 13.59 -17.18 0.63
CA SER A 48 12.73 -17.69 1.70
C SER A 48 13.22 -17.16 3.04
N VAL A 49 12.30 -16.69 3.89
CA VAL A 49 12.56 -16.22 5.25
C VAL A 49 11.60 -16.91 6.18
N ASP A 50 12.12 -17.71 7.12
CA ASP A 50 11.34 -18.50 8.07
C ASP A 50 10.20 -19.30 7.40
N GLY A 51 10.54 -19.96 6.28
CA GLY A 51 9.59 -20.76 5.49
C GLY A 51 8.64 -19.96 4.58
N ARG A 52 8.60 -18.65 4.65
CA ARG A 52 7.84 -17.81 3.72
C ARG A 52 8.68 -17.50 2.49
N ALA A 53 8.15 -17.80 1.30
CA ALA A 53 8.83 -17.56 0.04
C ALA A 53 8.45 -16.17 -0.52
N TYR A 54 9.44 -15.44 -0.99
CA TYR A 54 9.31 -14.14 -1.65
C TYR A 54 10.06 -14.17 -2.97
N ILE A 55 9.50 -13.55 -3.99
CA ILE A 55 10.20 -13.23 -5.23
C ILE A 55 10.48 -11.73 -5.17
N LEU A 56 11.76 -11.37 -5.22
CA LEU A 56 12.20 -9.99 -5.16
C LEU A 56 12.58 -9.50 -6.55
N GLU A 57 12.12 -8.31 -6.89
CA GLU A 57 12.32 -7.63 -8.17
C GLU A 57 12.90 -6.24 -7.97
N ALA A 58 13.29 -5.58 -9.07
CA ALA A 58 13.78 -4.20 -9.01
C ALA A 58 12.82 -3.26 -8.27
N ASN A 59 13.35 -2.29 -7.56
CA ASN A 59 12.62 -1.34 -6.72
C ASN A 59 11.86 -1.99 -5.55
N GLN A 60 12.30 -3.16 -5.09
CA GLN A 60 11.77 -3.76 -3.86
C GLN A 60 12.83 -3.82 -2.77
N ALA A 61 12.37 -3.68 -1.53
CA ALA A 61 13.20 -3.84 -0.35
C ALA A 61 12.61 -4.91 0.58
N LEU A 62 13.48 -5.67 1.26
CA LEU A 62 13.09 -6.67 2.24
C LEU A 62 14.01 -6.61 3.45
N LEU A 63 13.42 -6.75 4.65
CA LEU A 63 14.16 -6.95 5.89
C LEU A 63 14.22 -8.44 6.24
N LEU A 64 15.43 -8.89 6.60
CA LEU A 64 15.71 -10.20 7.15
C LEU A 64 16.00 -10.05 8.64
N PRO A 65 15.06 -10.37 9.54
CA PRO A 65 15.28 -10.20 10.97
C PRO A 65 16.41 -11.11 11.48
N ALA A 66 17.15 -10.62 12.46
CA ALA A 66 18.13 -11.44 13.18
C ALA A 66 17.48 -12.69 13.75
N GLY A 67 18.21 -13.81 13.76
CA GLY A 67 17.77 -15.09 14.31
C GLY A 67 16.84 -15.90 13.39
N LEU A 68 16.33 -15.34 12.30
CA LEU A 68 15.48 -16.08 11.36
C LEU A 68 16.29 -16.77 10.26
N ALA A 69 15.92 -18.01 9.97
CA ALA A 69 16.53 -18.76 8.86
C ALA A 69 16.09 -18.16 7.52
N HIS A 70 17.05 -17.88 6.65
CA HIS A 70 16.78 -17.43 5.30
C HIS A 70 17.68 -18.09 4.27
N GLY A 71 17.24 -18.13 3.01
CA GLY A 71 18.01 -18.71 1.93
C GLY A 71 17.32 -18.57 0.59
N GLY A 72 18.09 -18.58 -0.49
CA GLY A 72 17.58 -18.48 -1.84
C GLY A 72 16.95 -19.77 -2.36
N PHE A 73 16.05 -19.61 -3.30
CA PHE A 73 15.50 -20.69 -4.12
C PHE A 73 15.39 -20.23 -5.59
N ARG A 74 15.35 -21.16 -6.50
CA ARG A 74 15.15 -20.86 -7.93
C ARG A 74 13.70 -20.51 -8.19
N CYS A 75 13.45 -19.45 -8.95
CA CYS A 75 12.12 -19.00 -9.36
C CYS A 75 12.04 -18.84 -10.88
N ASP A 76 10.82 -18.94 -11.42
CA ASP A 76 10.59 -18.72 -12.84
C ASP A 76 10.88 -17.25 -13.21
N GLY A 77 11.51 -17.03 -14.38
CA GLY A 77 11.91 -15.72 -14.84
C GLY A 77 13.06 -15.11 -14.03
N GLU A 78 13.90 -15.94 -13.39
CA GLU A 78 15.11 -15.51 -12.70
C GLU A 78 16.03 -14.71 -13.63
N ALA A 79 16.50 -13.58 -13.15
CA ALA A 79 17.43 -12.71 -13.84
C ALA A 79 18.57 -12.32 -12.89
N PRO A 80 19.82 -12.11 -13.38
CA PRO A 80 20.92 -11.69 -12.53
C PRO A 80 20.55 -10.50 -11.65
N ALA A 81 20.55 -10.72 -10.34
CA ALA A 81 20.12 -9.71 -9.39
C ALA A 81 21.26 -8.78 -9.00
N ARG A 82 21.00 -7.49 -8.97
CA ARG A 82 21.85 -6.47 -8.39
C ARG A 82 21.10 -5.82 -7.22
N TYR A 83 21.71 -5.82 -6.03
CA TYR A 83 21.07 -5.29 -4.84
C TYR A 83 22.09 -4.70 -3.87
N TYR A 84 21.66 -3.71 -3.10
CA TYR A 84 22.35 -3.23 -1.91
C TYR A 84 21.94 -4.09 -0.71
N TRP A 85 22.86 -4.25 0.24
CA TRP A 85 22.61 -4.90 1.51
C TRP A 85 23.29 -4.14 2.65
N ALA A 86 22.67 -4.17 3.83
CA ALA A 86 23.25 -3.64 5.07
C ALA A 86 22.90 -4.55 6.24
N HIS A 87 23.93 -4.95 6.98
CA HIS A 87 23.81 -5.64 8.25
C HIS A 87 23.81 -4.64 9.39
N PHE A 88 22.94 -4.83 10.37
CA PHE A 88 22.85 -3.95 11.52
C PHE A 88 22.22 -4.64 12.74
N GLU A 89 22.49 -4.08 13.90
CA GLU A 89 21.88 -4.45 15.17
C GLU A 89 20.91 -3.36 15.64
N GLN A 90 20.05 -3.69 16.59
CA GLN A 90 19.16 -2.69 17.19
C GLN A 90 19.98 -1.65 17.97
N GLY A 91 19.58 -0.39 17.87
CA GLY A 91 20.20 0.67 18.65
C GLY A 91 20.03 0.45 20.16
N GLN A 92 21.11 0.69 20.92
CA GLN A 92 21.14 0.57 22.37
C GLN A 92 20.91 1.95 23.00
N GLY A 93 19.67 2.39 23.15
CA GLY A 93 19.40 3.68 23.80
C GLY A 93 18.01 3.70 24.46
N ALA A 94 17.93 4.11 25.70
CA ALA A 94 16.66 4.25 26.43
C ALA A 94 15.75 5.38 25.88
N GLY A 95 16.25 6.23 24.95
CA GLY A 95 15.56 7.38 24.37
C GLY A 95 15.41 7.39 22.86
N GLY A 96 15.76 6.31 22.15
CA GLY A 96 15.71 6.25 20.69
C GLY A 96 14.28 6.13 20.15
N HIS A 97 14.04 6.71 18.96
CA HIS A 97 12.80 6.49 18.21
C HIS A 97 12.71 5.03 17.75
N ALA A 98 11.53 4.42 17.90
CA ALA A 98 11.22 3.09 17.39
C ALA A 98 10.56 3.19 16.01
N LEU A 99 11.17 2.54 15.02
CA LEU A 99 10.59 2.35 13.70
C LEU A 99 9.80 1.04 13.69
N GLN A 100 8.62 1.07 13.09
CA GLN A 100 7.84 -0.13 12.79
C GLN A 100 7.97 -0.41 11.30
N LEU A 101 8.56 -1.54 10.93
CA LEU A 101 8.79 -1.95 9.55
C LEU A 101 8.12 -3.31 9.31
N GLY A 102 7.45 -3.47 8.17
CA GLY A 102 6.83 -4.73 7.77
C GLY A 102 7.88 -5.81 7.49
N LEU A 103 7.50 -7.08 7.64
CA LEU A 103 8.35 -8.25 7.35
C LEU A 103 8.21 -8.75 5.90
N GLY A 104 7.36 -8.12 5.09
CA GLY A 104 7.21 -8.43 3.67
C GLY A 104 7.99 -7.48 2.77
N PRO A 105 8.04 -7.78 1.47
CA PRO A 105 8.61 -6.87 0.48
C PRO A 105 7.90 -5.51 0.50
N VAL A 106 8.68 -4.44 0.44
CA VAL A 106 8.19 -3.06 0.33
C VAL A 106 8.47 -2.59 -1.09
N GLU A 107 7.40 -2.20 -1.80
CA GLU A 107 7.51 -1.53 -3.09
C GLU A 107 8.01 -0.10 -2.90
N LEU A 108 9.03 0.26 -3.65
CA LEU A 108 9.64 1.59 -3.64
C LEU A 108 9.23 2.34 -4.90
N THR A 109 8.80 3.59 -4.74
CA THR A 109 8.71 4.50 -5.88
C THR A 109 10.11 4.78 -6.43
N ASP A 110 10.24 5.18 -7.70
CA ASP A 110 11.54 5.53 -8.30
C ASP A 110 12.28 6.63 -7.50
N ILE A 111 11.51 7.55 -6.93
CA ILE A 111 12.05 8.63 -6.07
C ILE A 111 12.60 8.04 -4.76
N ALA A 112 11.86 7.15 -4.11
CA ALA A 112 12.29 6.52 -2.87
C ALA A 112 13.49 5.61 -3.10
N PHE A 113 13.48 4.81 -4.17
CA PHE A 113 14.63 3.99 -4.56
C PHE A 113 15.86 4.86 -4.76
N SER A 114 15.76 5.96 -5.52
CA SER A 114 16.88 6.87 -5.77
C SER A 114 17.45 7.47 -4.48
N ARG A 115 16.60 7.83 -3.52
CA ARG A 115 17.04 8.36 -2.21
C ARG A 115 17.76 7.29 -1.40
N ILE A 116 17.20 6.08 -1.33
CA ILE A 116 17.78 4.94 -0.62
C ILE A 116 19.13 4.55 -1.27
N ALA A 117 19.19 4.45 -2.59
CA ALA A 117 20.44 4.14 -3.32
C ALA A 117 21.53 5.19 -3.07
N ASN A 118 21.18 6.47 -3.11
CA ASN A 118 22.11 7.55 -2.75
C ASN A 118 22.58 7.45 -1.28
N GLY A 119 21.68 7.09 -0.37
CA GLY A 119 22.04 6.81 1.02
C GLY A 119 23.04 5.66 1.15
N PHE A 120 22.85 4.58 0.40
CA PHE A 120 23.81 3.46 0.35
C PHE A 120 25.15 3.88 -0.23
N HIS A 121 25.17 4.67 -1.30
CA HIS A 121 26.44 5.18 -1.86
C HIS A 121 27.21 6.01 -0.84
N GLN A 122 26.55 6.89 -0.10
CA GLN A 122 27.18 7.68 0.96
C GLN A 122 27.68 6.79 2.10
N LEU A 123 26.87 5.82 2.56
CA LEU A 123 27.22 4.86 3.60
C LEU A 123 28.46 4.02 3.20
N LEU A 124 28.48 3.50 1.97
CA LEU A 124 29.59 2.70 1.46
C LEU A 124 30.87 3.53 1.34
N ASN A 125 30.77 4.76 0.88
CA ASN A 125 31.90 5.67 0.82
C ASN A 125 32.49 5.95 2.21
N GLU A 126 31.63 6.30 3.19
CA GLU A 126 32.07 6.55 4.57
C GLU A 126 32.71 5.31 5.19
N ASN A 127 32.06 4.13 5.03
CA ASN A 127 32.59 2.86 5.56
C ASN A 127 33.93 2.44 4.94
N SER A 128 34.25 2.89 3.74
CA SER A 128 35.50 2.58 3.04
C SER A 128 36.69 3.46 3.46
N LEU A 129 36.45 4.57 4.15
CA LEU A 129 37.47 5.49 4.57
C LEU A 129 38.28 4.92 5.75
N PRO A 130 39.61 5.03 5.76
CA PRO A 130 40.45 4.62 6.91
C PRO A 130 40.08 5.36 8.20
N SER A 131 39.58 6.59 8.08
CA SER A 131 39.06 7.43 9.18
C SER A 131 37.55 7.39 9.32
N GLY A 132 36.86 6.42 8.70
CA GLY A 132 35.40 6.32 8.68
C GLY A 132 34.81 6.34 10.09
N ASN A 133 33.72 7.08 10.26
CA ASN A 133 33.08 7.27 11.54
C ASN A 133 31.87 6.31 11.66
N GLY A 134 31.99 5.29 12.52
CA GLY A 134 30.93 4.31 12.75
C GLY A 134 29.60 4.94 13.20
N LEU A 135 29.64 6.01 14.02
CA LEU A 135 28.42 6.73 14.42
C LEU A 135 27.76 7.43 13.24
N LEU A 136 28.54 7.95 12.27
CA LEU A 136 27.99 8.52 11.06
C LEU A 136 27.31 7.45 10.20
N CYS A 137 27.92 6.25 10.10
CA CYS A 137 27.31 5.10 9.44
C CYS A 137 25.98 4.68 10.10
N ASP A 138 25.90 4.71 11.45
CA ASP A 138 24.66 4.43 12.19
C ASP A 138 23.52 5.40 11.81
N TYR A 139 23.83 6.69 11.72
CA TYR A 139 22.85 7.69 11.30
C TYR A 139 22.47 7.59 9.82
N MET A 140 23.44 7.35 8.93
CA MET A 140 23.16 7.15 7.50
C MET A 140 22.25 5.95 7.26
N LEU A 141 22.53 4.82 7.90
CA LEU A 141 21.65 3.65 7.85
C LEU A 141 20.27 3.96 8.41
N SER A 142 20.20 4.69 9.53
CA SER A 142 18.91 5.07 10.14
C SER A 142 18.07 5.95 9.22
N LEU A 143 18.68 6.83 8.42
CA LEU A 143 17.99 7.62 7.39
C LEU A 143 17.41 6.72 6.27
N ILE A 144 18.16 5.71 5.84
CA ILE A 144 17.68 4.71 4.86
C ILE A 144 16.46 3.96 5.43
N LEU A 145 16.52 3.51 6.68
CA LEU A 145 15.41 2.82 7.35
C LEU A 145 14.18 3.71 7.55
N LEU A 146 14.36 5.00 7.80
CA LEU A 146 13.27 5.99 7.87
C LEU A 146 12.57 6.17 6.52
N GLU A 147 13.33 6.24 5.42
CA GLU A 147 12.75 6.33 4.08
C GLU A 147 11.99 5.04 3.74
N LEU A 148 12.54 3.87 4.07
CA LEU A 148 11.86 2.59 3.91
C LEU A 148 10.55 2.52 4.70
N GLN A 149 10.53 2.98 5.96
CA GLN A 149 9.30 3.04 6.76
C GLN A 149 8.25 3.94 6.12
N ARG A 150 8.67 5.09 5.59
CA ARG A 150 7.78 6.03 4.90
C ARG A 150 7.09 5.36 3.71
N GLU A 151 7.84 4.67 2.87
CA GLU A 151 7.30 3.97 1.70
C GLU A 151 6.39 2.80 2.11
N GLY A 152 6.79 1.98 3.07
CA GLY A 152 5.97 0.88 3.59
C GLY A 152 4.62 1.37 4.14
N ARG A 153 4.59 2.50 4.85
CA ARG A 153 3.33 3.12 5.31
C ARG A 153 2.48 3.63 4.16
N GLN A 154 3.09 4.20 3.13
CA GLN A 154 2.40 4.69 1.94
C GLN A 154 1.77 3.53 1.16
N THR A 155 2.51 2.46 0.94
CA THR A 155 2.04 1.24 0.28
C THR A 155 0.90 0.59 1.05
N GLN A 156 1.00 0.48 2.37
CA GLN A 156 -0.06 -0.05 3.22
C GLN A 156 -1.33 0.81 3.15
N LYS A 157 -1.20 2.14 3.24
CA LYS A 157 -2.35 3.07 3.09
C LYS A 157 -3.03 2.90 1.73
N SER A 158 -2.26 2.79 0.65
CA SER A 158 -2.77 2.58 -0.71
C SER A 158 -3.52 1.26 -0.83
N ALA A 159 -2.98 0.17 -0.31
CA ALA A 159 -3.61 -1.15 -0.31
C ALA A 159 -4.93 -1.15 0.49
N VAL A 160 -4.95 -0.55 1.68
CA VAL A 160 -6.18 -0.42 2.48
C VAL A 160 -7.21 0.43 1.75
N THR A 161 -6.79 1.54 1.13
CA THR A 161 -7.68 2.41 0.34
C THR A 161 -8.30 1.65 -0.83
N SER A 162 -7.52 0.88 -1.57
CA SER A 162 -8.00 0.09 -2.71
C SER A 162 -9.04 -0.95 -2.27
N ARG A 163 -8.75 -1.72 -1.21
CA ARG A 163 -9.69 -2.69 -0.62
C ARG A 163 -10.97 -2.03 -0.12
N MET A 164 -10.85 -0.85 0.49
CA MET A 164 -11.97 -0.07 0.98
C MET A 164 -12.89 0.39 -0.16
N LEU A 165 -12.33 0.95 -1.23
CA LEU A 165 -13.10 1.40 -2.40
C LEU A 165 -13.76 0.23 -3.14
N GLU A 166 -13.09 -0.90 -3.25
CA GLU A 166 -13.64 -2.12 -3.82
C GLU A 166 -14.83 -2.63 -3.00
N TYR A 167 -14.68 -2.77 -1.69
CA TYR A 167 -15.77 -3.18 -0.79
C TYR A 167 -16.98 -2.25 -0.90
N ILE A 168 -16.76 -0.93 -0.92
CA ILE A 168 -17.84 0.04 -1.08
C ILE A 168 -18.54 -0.15 -2.43
N ARG A 169 -17.83 -0.34 -3.54
CA ARG A 169 -18.43 -0.55 -4.87
C ARG A 169 -19.31 -1.79 -4.92
N LEU A 170 -18.90 -2.86 -4.26
CA LEU A 170 -19.66 -4.11 -4.20
C LEU A 170 -20.93 -3.98 -3.37
N HIS A 171 -20.91 -3.23 -2.27
CA HIS A 171 -21.97 -3.17 -1.27
C HIS A 171 -22.76 -1.86 -1.24
N CYS A 172 -22.42 -0.86 -2.08
CA CYS A 172 -23.03 0.48 -2.01
C CYS A 172 -24.54 0.51 -2.27
N TYR A 173 -25.12 -0.53 -2.88
CA TYR A 173 -26.56 -0.60 -3.18
C TYR A 173 -27.37 -1.24 -2.04
N GLU A 174 -26.71 -1.71 -1.00
CA GLU A 174 -27.29 -2.24 0.23
C GLU A 174 -27.16 -1.23 1.38
N LYS A 175 -27.68 -1.57 2.56
CA LYS A 175 -27.43 -0.77 3.77
C LYS A 175 -25.97 -0.95 4.17
N LEU A 176 -25.15 0.02 3.85
CA LEU A 176 -23.71 0.01 4.12
C LEU A 176 -23.36 1.10 5.13
N THR A 177 -22.72 0.72 6.22
CA THR A 177 -22.21 1.61 7.28
C THR A 177 -20.70 1.55 7.36
N LEU A 178 -20.09 2.53 8.02
CA LEU A 178 -18.65 2.52 8.30
C LEU A 178 -18.26 1.37 9.23
N GLN A 179 -19.18 0.95 10.12
CA GLN A 179 -19.00 -0.20 10.99
C GLN A 179 -18.90 -1.52 10.19
N ASP A 180 -19.70 -1.68 9.14
CA ASP A 180 -19.63 -2.86 8.28
C ASP A 180 -18.28 -2.93 7.58
N LEU A 181 -17.79 -1.79 7.09
CA LEU A 181 -16.46 -1.65 6.49
C LEU A 181 -15.34 -1.96 7.51
N SER A 182 -15.46 -1.44 8.74
CA SER A 182 -14.54 -1.70 9.85
C SER A 182 -14.44 -3.19 10.14
N ARG A 183 -15.57 -3.86 10.24
CA ARG A 183 -15.64 -5.32 10.49
C ARG A 183 -15.05 -6.13 9.35
N ALA A 184 -15.32 -5.74 8.11
CA ALA A 184 -14.84 -6.45 6.93
C ALA A 184 -13.32 -6.32 6.70
N LEU A 185 -12.75 -5.15 7.00
CA LEU A 185 -11.35 -4.84 6.72
C LEU A 185 -10.44 -5.01 7.95
N GLY A 186 -10.98 -5.13 9.17
CA GLY A 186 -10.22 -5.29 10.40
C GLY A 186 -9.54 -4.01 10.92
N TYR A 187 -10.03 -2.83 10.52
CA TYR A 187 -9.52 -1.52 10.96
C TYR A 187 -10.59 -0.75 11.74
N SER A 188 -10.18 0.17 12.62
CA SER A 188 -11.13 1.03 13.33
C SER A 188 -11.89 1.98 12.41
N GLU A 189 -13.13 2.33 12.78
CA GLU A 189 -13.96 3.27 12.02
C GLU A 189 -13.28 4.64 11.86
N ASP A 190 -12.62 5.14 12.91
CA ASP A 190 -11.89 6.42 12.89
C ASP A 190 -10.72 6.40 11.89
N TYR A 191 -9.98 5.29 11.84
CA TYR A 191 -8.89 5.13 10.88
C TYR A 191 -9.43 5.11 9.44
N LEU A 192 -10.44 4.29 9.16
CA LEU A 192 -11.04 4.20 7.84
C LEU A 192 -11.69 5.52 7.40
N SER A 193 -12.35 6.23 8.32
CA SER A 193 -12.96 7.54 8.04
C SER A 193 -11.91 8.58 7.63
N ARG A 194 -10.80 8.68 8.36
CA ARG A 194 -9.70 9.58 8.02
C ARG A 194 -9.06 9.21 6.69
N LEU A 195 -8.73 7.93 6.51
CA LEU A 195 -8.11 7.43 5.29
C LEU A 195 -9.00 7.66 4.07
N PHE A 196 -10.31 7.47 4.23
CA PHE A 196 -11.30 7.72 3.18
C PHE A 196 -11.33 9.21 2.80
N HIS A 197 -11.39 10.09 3.79
CA HIS A 197 -11.42 11.54 3.56
C HIS A 197 -10.14 12.02 2.87
N GLU A 198 -8.97 11.52 3.28
CA GLU A 198 -7.68 11.83 2.64
C GLU A 198 -7.65 11.39 1.17
N SER A 199 -8.25 10.23 0.86
CA SER A 199 -8.16 9.60 -0.47
C SER A 199 -9.25 10.10 -1.44
N ALA A 200 -10.50 10.18 -0.98
CA ALA A 200 -11.67 10.51 -1.81
C ALA A 200 -12.06 11.99 -1.77
N ARG A 201 -11.46 12.78 -0.86
CA ARG A 201 -11.76 14.20 -0.61
C ARG A 201 -13.24 14.50 -0.38
N CYS A 202 -14.00 13.50 0.04
CA CYS A 202 -15.41 13.61 0.39
C CYS A 202 -15.74 12.65 1.53
N SER A 203 -16.94 12.77 2.13
CA SER A 203 -17.37 11.85 3.17
C SER A 203 -17.77 10.48 2.60
N PHE A 204 -17.62 9.42 3.40
CA PHE A 204 -18.06 8.07 3.07
C PHE A 204 -19.50 8.02 2.56
N ARG A 205 -20.41 8.71 3.26
CA ARG A 205 -21.83 8.80 2.87
C ARG A 205 -22.02 9.50 1.53
N SER A 206 -21.29 10.61 1.28
CA SER A 206 -21.36 11.35 0.02
C SER A 206 -20.92 10.48 -1.16
N TYR A 207 -19.85 9.71 -0.98
CA TYR A 207 -19.34 8.81 -2.02
C TYR A 207 -20.34 7.70 -2.38
N ILE A 208 -20.97 7.08 -1.37
CA ILE A 208 -22.04 6.09 -1.59
C ILE A 208 -23.18 6.72 -2.40
N HIS A 209 -23.62 7.94 -2.05
CA HIS A 209 -24.65 8.64 -2.82
C HIS A 209 -24.23 8.88 -4.27
N GLN A 210 -22.99 9.27 -4.54
CA GLN A 210 -22.48 9.45 -5.91
C GLN A 210 -22.57 8.14 -6.71
N LEU A 211 -22.13 7.01 -6.14
CA LEU A 211 -22.22 5.71 -6.81
C LEU A 211 -23.67 5.32 -7.12
N ARG A 212 -24.58 5.49 -6.15
CA ARG A 212 -26.00 5.22 -6.30
C ARG A 212 -26.66 6.09 -7.37
N LEU A 213 -26.34 7.38 -7.40
CA LEU A 213 -26.84 8.31 -8.40
C LEU A 213 -26.32 8.01 -9.80
N THR A 214 -25.06 7.58 -9.93
CA THR A 214 -24.51 7.14 -11.21
C THR A 214 -25.30 5.96 -11.79
N ARG A 215 -25.67 4.98 -10.96
CA ARG A 215 -26.55 3.88 -11.38
C ARG A 215 -27.96 4.37 -11.69
N ALA A 216 -28.53 5.23 -10.83
CA ALA A 216 -29.86 5.78 -11.03
C ALA A 216 -30.00 6.52 -12.36
N LYS A 217 -29.02 7.33 -12.75
CA LYS A 217 -29.00 8.02 -14.06
C LYS A 217 -29.06 7.02 -15.21
N ARG A 218 -28.28 5.93 -15.15
CA ARG A 218 -28.33 4.89 -16.18
C ARG A 218 -29.70 4.20 -16.25
N GLU A 219 -30.29 3.86 -15.09
CA GLU A 219 -31.60 3.22 -15.06
C GLU A 219 -32.73 4.17 -15.48
N LEU A 220 -32.63 5.46 -15.17
CA LEU A 220 -33.61 6.47 -15.63
C LEU A 220 -33.66 6.57 -17.15
N LEU A 221 -32.54 6.43 -17.84
CA LEU A 221 -32.41 6.56 -19.29
C LEU A 221 -32.64 5.22 -20.02
N GLY A 222 -32.23 4.12 -19.41
CA GLY A 222 -32.19 2.80 -20.05
C GLY A 222 -33.29 1.82 -19.60
N SER A 223 -34.27 2.24 -18.78
CA SER A 223 -35.34 1.34 -18.32
C SER A 223 -36.69 2.03 -18.21
N VAL A 224 -37.75 1.22 -18.27
CA VAL A 224 -39.14 1.63 -18.06
C VAL A 224 -39.59 1.55 -16.58
N LYS A 225 -38.66 1.26 -15.67
CA LYS A 225 -38.91 1.16 -14.23
C LYS A 225 -39.49 2.46 -13.67
N SER A 226 -40.41 2.34 -12.69
CA SER A 226 -40.88 3.50 -11.94
C SER A 226 -39.77 4.16 -11.13
N ILE A 227 -39.93 5.42 -10.74
CA ILE A 227 -38.99 6.13 -9.86
C ILE A 227 -38.81 5.39 -8.52
N GLN A 228 -39.86 4.78 -8.00
CA GLN A 228 -39.84 3.95 -6.80
C GLN A 228 -38.92 2.73 -7.00
N GLN A 229 -39.12 1.97 -8.08
CA GLN A 229 -38.29 0.78 -8.39
C GLN A 229 -36.79 1.14 -8.61
N ILE A 230 -36.53 2.29 -9.25
CA ILE A 230 -35.14 2.76 -9.43
C ILE A 230 -34.53 3.16 -8.10
N ALA A 231 -35.26 3.87 -7.23
CA ALA A 231 -34.78 4.21 -5.91
C ALA A 231 -34.36 2.97 -5.12
N GLU A 232 -35.24 1.95 -5.09
CA GLU A 232 -34.99 0.67 -4.40
C GLU A 232 -33.79 -0.08 -5.00
N SER A 233 -33.71 -0.22 -6.32
CA SER A 233 -32.59 -0.89 -7.00
C SER A 233 -31.25 -0.18 -6.79
N CYS A 234 -31.28 1.13 -6.52
CA CYS A 234 -30.10 1.93 -6.22
C CYS A 234 -29.80 2.03 -4.71
N GLY A 235 -30.50 1.27 -3.85
CA GLY A 235 -30.22 1.19 -2.42
C GLY A 235 -30.82 2.33 -1.58
N TYR A 236 -31.85 3.00 -2.08
CA TYR A 236 -32.62 3.98 -1.31
C TYR A 236 -33.88 3.32 -0.73
N SER A 237 -34.10 3.50 0.57
CA SER A 237 -35.29 2.93 1.27
C SER A 237 -36.59 3.62 0.89
N ASN A 238 -36.55 4.82 0.31
CA ASN A 238 -37.73 5.52 -0.09
C ASN A 238 -37.49 6.49 -1.27
N ALA A 239 -38.42 6.56 -2.21
CA ALA A 239 -38.34 7.37 -3.41
C ALA A 239 -38.33 8.88 -3.15
N LYS A 240 -38.98 9.34 -2.06
CA LYS A 240 -39.02 10.76 -1.69
C LYS A 240 -37.61 11.23 -1.30
N PHE A 241 -36.90 10.48 -0.45
CA PHE A 241 -35.52 10.78 -0.07
C PHE A 241 -34.58 10.69 -1.29
N PHE A 242 -34.72 9.65 -2.11
CA PHE A 242 -34.00 9.54 -3.37
C PHE A 242 -34.17 10.78 -4.25
N SER A 243 -35.43 11.22 -4.48
CA SER A 243 -35.73 12.37 -5.31
C SER A 243 -35.14 13.67 -4.77
N THR A 244 -35.12 13.82 -3.43
CA THR A 244 -34.48 14.98 -2.76
C THR A 244 -32.96 14.99 -2.97
N VAL A 245 -32.30 13.82 -2.79
CA VAL A 245 -30.85 13.69 -3.00
C VAL A 245 -30.50 13.91 -4.47
N PHE A 246 -31.27 13.32 -5.39
CA PHE A 246 -31.08 13.47 -6.83
C PHE A 246 -31.23 14.93 -7.27
N LEU A 247 -32.32 15.61 -6.86
CA LEU A 247 -32.53 17.02 -7.18
C LEU A 247 -31.40 17.91 -6.66
N ARG A 248 -30.95 17.68 -5.44
CA ARG A 248 -29.84 18.44 -4.85
C ARG A 248 -28.53 18.28 -5.62
N GLN A 249 -28.31 17.10 -6.19
CA GLN A 249 -27.03 16.77 -6.87
C GLN A 249 -27.07 17.12 -8.36
N GLU A 250 -28.19 16.89 -9.05
CA GLU A 250 -28.34 17.02 -10.50
C GLU A 250 -29.09 18.29 -10.92
N GLY A 251 -29.65 19.04 -9.96
CA GLY A 251 -30.41 20.27 -10.25
C GLY A 251 -31.83 20.05 -10.77
N VAL A 252 -32.22 18.81 -11.08
CA VAL A 252 -33.54 18.44 -11.61
C VAL A 252 -34.07 17.20 -10.91
N THR A 253 -35.41 17.00 -10.92
CA THR A 253 -36.00 15.78 -10.36
C THR A 253 -35.69 14.56 -11.23
N PRO A 254 -35.73 13.31 -10.67
CA PRO A 254 -35.54 12.09 -11.45
C PRO A 254 -36.49 11.97 -12.65
N SER A 255 -37.77 12.37 -12.48
CA SER A 255 -38.74 12.35 -13.56
C SER A 255 -38.42 13.38 -14.65
N ALA A 256 -38.02 14.60 -14.26
CA ALA A 256 -37.60 15.62 -15.20
C ALA A 256 -36.31 15.19 -15.93
N TYR A 257 -35.36 14.56 -15.24
CA TYR A 257 -34.15 14.02 -15.85
C TYR A 257 -34.46 12.97 -16.92
N ARG A 258 -35.36 12.03 -16.63
CA ARG A 258 -35.84 11.03 -17.60
C ARG A 258 -36.45 11.70 -18.83
N ASN A 259 -37.34 12.68 -18.62
CA ASN A 259 -38.04 13.36 -19.74
C ASN A 259 -37.07 14.19 -20.60
N LEU A 260 -36.10 14.85 -20.00
CA LEU A 260 -35.13 15.69 -20.72
C LEU A 260 -34.12 14.87 -21.54
N TYR A 261 -33.65 13.75 -20.98
CA TYR A 261 -32.54 13.01 -21.58
C TYR A 261 -32.92 11.61 -22.11
N GLY A 262 -34.06 11.05 -21.73
CA GLY A 262 -34.51 9.71 -22.16
C GLY A 262 -34.89 9.65 -23.64
N GLY A 263 -35.33 10.77 -24.24
CA GLY A 263 -35.67 10.84 -25.65
C GLY A 263 -34.48 10.89 -26.62
N LEU A 264 -33.28 11.22 -26.10
CA LEU A 264 -32.04 11.29 -26.89
C LEU A 264 -31.44 9.91 -27.18
N HIS A 265 -31.77 8.91 -26.39
CA HIS A 265 -31.24 7.53 -26.56
C HIS A 265 -32.11 6.62 -27.43
N GLN A 266 -33.33 7.03 -27.79
CA GLN A 266 -34.21 6.25 -28.69
C GLN A 266 -33.99 6.51 -30.17
N ASN A 267 -33.21 7.52 -30.56
CA ASN A 267 -32.98 7.90 -31.94
C ASN A 267 -31.64 7.44 -32.57
N ASN A 268 -30.89 6.55 -31.91
CA ASN A 268 -29.65 5.98 -32.43
C ASN A 268 -29.70 4.43 -32.50
N ALA A 269 -30.82 3.88 -32.97
CA ALA A 269 -30.95 2.47 -33.31
C ALA A 269 -31.29 2.31 -34.80
#